data_9e1c5cff662f057793a4feeab9c031eb
#
_entry.id   9e1c5cff662f057793a4feeab9c031eb
#
_cell.length_a   1.000
_cell.length_b   1.000
_cell.length_c   1.000
_cell.angle_alpha   90.00
_cell.angle_beta   90.00
_cell.angle_gamma   90.00
#
_symmetry.space_group_name_H-M   'P 1'
#
loop_
_entity.id
_entity.type
_entity.pdbx_description
1 polymer ?
#
loop_
_entity_poly.entity_id
_entity_poly.type
_entity_poly.pdbx_seq_one_letter_code
_entity_poly.pdbx_strand_id
1 'polypeptide(L)'
;MDDRERKPDNRNNKKRNYQLYVILAIVAAVTVALITGLDSLVKKSTTKKVTYDEFVEAVEEGKVDSVKISSARVTFTLTDDLRMTYYTPYLPDSNLLPMLNEAGVEYTGTEDSSGSAILEFILVYILPFALIWILMGFFMRRIGGGSGGMMGIGKANTATNMSRATGVTFADVAGEDEAKESLTEIVDFLHNPQKYVQIGAKLPKGALLVGPPGTGKTLLARAVAGEAKVPFFSLSGSDFVEMFVGVGASRVRDLFKTAQQNAPCIIFIDEIDAIGKTRDTRYGGNDEREQTLNQLLSEMDGFDASKGVLVMAATNRPEILDKALLRPGRFDRRVIVDKPDLKGRIAILKVHAKDVRMDDSVDLEAIALATSGAVGSDLANMINEAAITAVKRGSQVVSQKDLLEAVEVVLVGKEKKDRVMNQKERRIVSYHEVGHALISALQKDSEPVQKITIVPRTMGALGYVMQTPAEEKFLNSKEEILNMVVMALGGRAAEELVFNSVTTGASNDIEQATAYVRNMITMYGMSEEFGLMALETVENQYLDGRRVLNCADATAAQIDQVVKKTLKKCYEQAKQLLSENREVMDHLAEFLIKEETITGKEFMEIFHKYRLEQMERQVGMDVSDNTNE
;
A
#
# COMPACT_ATOMS: atom_id res chain seq x y z
N MET A 1 -3.71 62.63 9.53
CA MET A 1 -2.37 63.09 9.89
C MET A 1 -1.81 62.06 10.85
N ASP A 2 -0.93 61.15 10.49
CA ASP A 2 0.26 61.18 9.64
C ASP A 2 0.53 59.74 9.12
N ASP A 3 0.47 59.57 7.83
CA ASP A 3 0.88 58.36 7.10
C ASP A 3 2.41 58.34 7.00
N ARG A 4 3.05 57.34 7.59
CA ARG A 4 4.44 57.01 7.26
C ARG A 4 4.51 55.66 6.56
N GLU A 5 4.49 55.69 5.25
CA GLU A 5 4.91 54.59 4.36
C GLU A 5 6.33 54.10 4.73
N ARG A 6 6.45 52.87 5.18
CA ARG A 6 7.73 52.16 5.26
C ARG A 6 8.08 51.58 3.90
N LYS A 7 9.04 52.19 3.22
CA LYS A 7 9.69 51.62 2.03
C LYS A 7 10.30 50.24 2.35
N PRO A 8 10.13 49.23 1.49
CA PRO A 8 10.73 47.90 1.71
C PRO A 8 12.26 47.98 1.53
N ASP A 9 12.96 47.30 2.41
CA ASP A 9 14.43 47.24 2.53
C ASP A 9 15.05 46.53 1.30
N ASN A 10 15.76 47.29 0.45
CA ASN A 10 16.31 46.88 -0.84
C ASN A 10 17.68 46.17 -0.72
N ARG A 11 18.13 45.80 0.48
CA ARG A 11 19.44 45.17 0.70
C ARG A 11 19.47 43.66 0.39
N ASN A 12 18.37 42.96 0.51
CA ASN A 12 18.31 41.52 0.23
C ASN A 12 18.26 41.17 -1.26
N ASN A 13 17.77 42.08 -2.11
CA ASN A 13 17.71 41.83 -3.56
C ASN A 13 19.10 41.91 -4.24
N LYS A 14 20.03 42.74 -3.72
CA LYS A 14 21.37 42.83 -4.29
C LYS A 14 22.25 41.60 -4.04
N LYS A 15 22.15 40.95 -2.86
CA LYS A 15 22.89 39.72 -2.55
C LYS A 15 22.43 38.53 -3.39
N ARG A 16 21.14 38.42 -3.66
CA ARG A 16 20.55 37.32 -4.44
C ARG A 16 20.91 37.38 -5.92
N ASN A 17 20.95 38.58 -6.47
CA ASN A 17 21.40 38.75 -7.86
C ASN A 17 22.89 38.43 -8.02
N TYR A 18 23.75 38.74 -7.03
CA TYR A 18 25.15 38.44 -7.07
C TYR A 18 25.43 36.92 -7.11
N GLN A 19 24.73 36.13 -6.33
CA GLN A 19 24.84 34.65 -6.37
C GLN A 19 24.44 34.06 -7.71
N LEU A 20 23.38 34.59 -8.35
CA LEU A 20 22.96 34.16 -9.67
C LEU A 20 24.04 34.47 -10.74
N TYR A 21 24.65 35.65 -10.68
CA TYR A 21 25.75 36.03 -11.58
C TYR A 21 26.99 35.16 -11.37
N VAL A 22 27.30 34.76 -10.13
CA VAL A 22 28.42 33.86 -9.83
C VAL A 22 28.19 32.47 -10.42
N ILE A 23 27.01 31.91 -10.27
CA ILE A 23 26.64 30.60 -10.84
C ILE A 23 26.69 30.64 -12.38
N LEU A 24 26.17 31.69 -13.01
CA LEU A 24 26.23 31.89 -14.46
C LEU A 24 27.66 32.00 -14.97
N ALA A 25 28.54 32.73 -14.23
CA ALA A 25 29.94 32.85 -14.57
C ALA A 25 30.69 31.50 -14.47
N ILE A 26 30.37 30.69 -13.46
CA ILE A 26 30.94 29.35 -13.31
C ILE A 26 30.49 28.43 -14.45
N VAL A 27 29.22 28.42 -14.80
CA VAL A 27 28.69 27.62 -15.91
C VAL A 27 29.33 28.05 -17.23
N ALA A 28 29.45 29.35 -17.49
CA ALA A 28 30.13 29.87 -18.67
C ALA A 28 31.61 29.45 -18.73
N ALA A 29 32.33 29.54 -17.61
CA ALA A 29 33.71 29.12 -17.52
C ALA A 29 33.92 27.62 -17.76
N VAL A 30 33.04 26.78 -17.20
CA VAL A 30 33.03 25.32 -17.41
C VAL A 30 32.74 24.96 -18.86
N THR A 31 31.78 25.65 -19.50
CA THR A 31 31.44 25.41 -20.91
C THR A 31 32.57 25.80 -21.83
N VAL A 32 33.24 26.95 -21.59
CA VAL A 32 34.45 27.37 -22.35
C VAL A 32 35.56 26.36 -22.15
N ALA A 33 35.80 25.88 -20.92
CA ALA A 33 36.82 24.87 -20.65
C ALA A 33 36.57 23.54 -21.34
N LEU A 34 35.28 23.11 -21.44
CA LEU A 34 34.87 21.91 -22.15
C LEU A 34 35.08 22.05 -23.68
N ILE A 35 34.69 23.18 -24.26
CA ILE A 35 34.83 23.43 -25.71
C ILE A 35 36.32 23.51 -26.08
N THR A 36 37.12 24.26 -25.34
CA THR A 36 38.58 24.37 -25.58
C THR A 36 39.32 23.05 -25.34
N GLY A 37 38.86 22.26 -24.34
CA GLY A 37 39.38 20.91 -24.08
C GLY A 37 39.08 19.94 -25.23
N LEU A 38 37.88 19.95 -25.78
CA LEU A 38 37.50 19.13 -26.93
C LEU A 38 38.26 19.54 -28.20
N ASP A 39 38.40 20.83 -28.46
CA ASP A 39 39.14 21.33 -29.63
C ASP A 39 40.63 20.97 -29.56
N SER A 40 41.23 21.03 -28.37
CA SER A 40 42.59 20.60 -28.15
C SER A 40 42.81 19.09 -28.32
N LEU A 41 41.81 18.27 -27.95
CA LEU A 41 41.83 16.82 -28.13
C LEU A 41 41.69 16.41 -29.61
N VAL A 42 40.82 17.10 -30.36
CA VAL A 42 40.63 16.85 -31.79
C VAL A 42 41.90 17.24 -32.57
N LYS A 43 42.47 18.41 -32.33
CA LYS A 43 43.73 18.84 -32.96
C LYS A 43 44.90 17.91 -32.64
N LYS A 44 44.96 17.36 -31.42
CA LYS A 44 46.03 16.45 -31.00
C LYS A 44 45.89 15.05 -31.65
N SER A 45 44.74 14.67 -32.11
CA SER A 45 44.49 13.39 -32.79
C SER A 45 44.67 13.44 -34.31
N THR A 46 44.72 14.64 -34.92
CA THR A 46 44.83 14.79 -36.38
C THR A 46 46.13 15.43 -36.84
N THR A 47 47.00 15.88 -35.93
CA THR A 47 48.30 16.52 -36.30
C THR A 47 49.46 15.83 -35.58
N LYS A 48 50.51 15.50 -36.33
CA LYS A 48 51.75 14.87 -35.80
C LYS A 48 52.96 15.76 -36.08
N LYS A 49 53.74 16.02 -35.04
CA LYS A 49 54.99 16.74 -35.19
C LYS A 49 56.07 15.78 -35.66
N VAL A 50 56.85 16.20 -36.67
CA VAL A 50 58.00 15.48 -37.22
C VAL A 50 59.21 16.41 -37.27
N THR A 51 60.41 15.84 -37.41
CA THR A 51 61.65 16.61 -37.58
C THR A 51 61.76 17.16 -39.00
N TYR A 52 62.63 18.17 -39.22
CA TYR A 52 62.79 18.73 -40.55
C TYR A 52 63.47 17.72 -41.49
N ASP A 53 64.37 16.88 -40.96
CA ASP A 53 65.01 15.82 -41.72
C ASP A 53 64.05 14.76 -42.20
N GLU A 54 63.08 14.31 -41.35
CA GLU A 54 62.03 13.38 -41.73
C GLU A 54 61.08 13.99 -42.80
N PHE A 55 60.89 15.31 -42.81
CA PHE A 55 60.15 15.99 -43.84
C PHE A 55 60.90 16.00 -45.17
N VAL A 56 62.23 16.29 -45.17
CA VAL A 56 63.09 16.30 -46.37
C VAL A 56 63.13 14.90 -46.97
N GLU A 57 63.33 13.87 -46.14
CA GLU A 57 63.31 12.47 -46.58
C GLU A 57 62.01 12.07 -47.23
N ALA A 58 60.88 12.47 -46.64
CA ALA A 58 59.54 12.20 -47.20
C ALA A 58 59.29 12.92 -48.54
N VAL A 59 59.89 14.10 -48.76
CA VAL A 59 59.81 14.82 -50.04
C VAL A 59 60.69 14.14 -51.10
N GLU A 60 61.93 13.72 -50.75
CA GLU A 60 62.82 13.00 -51.64
C GLU A 60 62.29 11.64 -52.06
N GLU A 61 61.58 10.97 -51.14
CA GLU A 61 60.91 9.70 -51.43
C GLU A 61 59.60 9.83 -52.23
N GLY A 62 59.14 11.08 -52.53
CA GLY A 62 57.92 11.33 -53.27
C GLY A 62 56.64 10.95 -52.53
N LYS A 63 56.68 10.90 -51.19
CA LYS A 63 55.53 10.53 -50.32
C LYS A 63 54.69 11.72 -49.90
N VAL A 64 55.06 12.96 -50.20
CA VAL A 64 54.33 14.17 -49.82
C VAL A 64 53.36 14.57 -50.92
N ASP A 65 52.11 14.74 -50.55
CA ASP A 65 51.00 15.15 -51.42
C ASP A 65 50.90 16.67 -51.57
N SER A 66 50.86 17.39 -50.47
CA SER A 66 50.82 18.85 -50.49
C SER A 66 51.55 19.49 -49.29
N VAL A 67 52.10 20.71 -49.52
CA VAL A 67 52.86 21.45 -48.50
C VAL A 67 52.28 22.86 -48.35
N LYS A 68 52.09 23.28 -47.08
CA LYS A 68 51.71 24.66 -46.74
C LYS A 68 52.83 25.29 -45.91
N ILE A 69 53.38 26.36 -46.39
CA ILE A 69 54.49 27.07 -45.79
C ILE A 69 53.97 28.33 -45.10
N SER A 70 54.14 28.46 -43.81
CA SER A 70 53.88 29.67 -43.01
C SER A 70 55.18 30.16 -42.40
N SER A 71 55.15 31.41 -41.92
CA SER A 71 56.34 32.01 -41.27
C SER A 71 56.86 31.25 -40.07
N ALA A 72 56.01 30.43 -39.39
CA ALA A 72 56.35 29.69 -38.18
C ALA A 72 56.60 28.19 -38.40
N ARG A 73 55.99 27.58 -39.43
CA ARG A 73 55.98 26.13 -39.64
C ARG A 73 55.67 25.74 -41.09
N VAL A 74 56.14 24.57 -41.44
CA VAL A 74 55.77 23.87 -42.66
C VAL A 74 54.78 22.75 -42.28
N THR A 75 53.61 22.72 -42.90
CA THR A 75 52.62 21.68 -42.73
C THR A 75 52.47 20.89 -44.02
N PHE A 76 52.36 19.57 -43.95
CA PHE A 76 52.27 18.74 -45.12
C PHE A 76 51.36 17.52 -44.89
N THR A 77 50.88 16.93 -45.94
CA THR A 77 50.13 15.69 -45.95
C THR A 77 50.89 14.63 -46.73
N LEU A 78 50.79 13.36 -46.27
CA LEU A 78 51.42 12.24 -46.97
C LEU A 78 50.39 11.61 -47.92
N THR A 79 50.85 11.10 -49.05
CA THR A 79 50.04 10.44 -50.09
C THR A 79 49.32 9.19 -49.53
N ASP A 80 49.96 8.49 -48.56
CA ASP A 80 49.42 7.26 -47.96
C ASP A 80 48.44 7.56 -46.80
N ASP A 81 48.42 8.78 -46.23
CA ASP A 81 47.54 9.16 -45.11
C ASP A 81 47.07 10.61 -45.22
N LEU A 82 46.11 10.83 -46.08
CA LEU A 82 45.49 12.17 -46.31
C LEU A 82 44.67 12.68 -45.11
N ARG A 83 44.42 11.85 -44.07
CA ARG A 83 43.67 12.26 -42.88
C ARG A 83 44.52 12.86 -41.78
N MET A 84 45.84 12.58 -41.79
CA MET A 84 46.81 13.12 -40.82
C MET A 84 47.59 14.26 -41.43
N THR A 85 47.69 15.34 -40.70
CA THR A 85 48.52 16.51 -41.08
C THR A 85 49.80 16.47 -40.28
N TYR A 86 50.93 16.48 -40.97
CA TYR A 86 52.26 16.51 -40.37
C TYR A 86 52.77 17.95 -40.35
N TYR A 87 53.54 18.33 -39.35
CA TYR A 87 54.17 19.64 -39.30
C TYR A 87 55.57 19.61 -38.73
N THR A 88 56.39 20.49 -39.27
CA THR A 88 57.73 20.74 -38.79
C THR A 88 57.96 22.26 -38.64
N PRO A 89 58.80 22.74 -37.71
CA PRO A 89 59.16 24.15 -37.64
C PRO A 89 59.76 24.62 -38.96
N TYR A 90 59.43 25.87 -39.37
CA TYR A 90 60.02 26.43 -40.55
C TYR A 90 61.53 26.74 -40.28
N LEU A 91 62.44 26.16 -41.10
CA LEU A 91 63.85 26.49 -41.13
C LEU A 91 64.14 27.26 -42.44
N PRO A 92 64.85 28.37 -42.39
CA PRO A 92 65.21 29.11 -43.59
C PRO A 92 66.28 28.31 -44.41
N ASP A 93 65.76 27.44 -45.25
CA ASP A 93 66.56 26.62 -46.15
C ASP A 93 66.39 27.14 -47.60
N SER A 94 67.45 27.60 -48.22
CA SER A 94 67.44 28.07 -49.59
C SER A 94 67.13 26.97 -50.62
N ASN A 95 67.31 25.71 -50.25
CA ASN A 95 67.04 24.56 -51.12
C ASN A 95 65.65 24.01 -51.03
N LEU A 96 64.85 24.47 -50.09
CA LEU A 96 63.46 23.94 -49.85
C LEU A 96 62.58 24.09 -51.07
N LEU A 97 62.48 25.26 -51.68
CA LEU A 97 61.64 25.49 -52.85
C LEU A 97 62.17 24.77 -54.14
N PRO A 98 63.51 24.74 -54.43
CA PRO A 98 63.97 23.89 -55.47
C PRO A 98 63.64 22.39 -55.31
N MET A 99 63.79 21.85 -54.12
CA MET A 99 63.56 20.49 -53.79
C MET A 99 62.07 20.14 -53.95
N LEU A 100 61.08 20.99 -53.51
CA LEU A 100 59.67 20.80 -53.70
C LEU A 100 59.27 20.84 -55.20
N ASN A 101 59.95 21.71 -55.98
CA ASN A 101 59.70 21.76 -57.44
C ASN A 101 60.21 20.51 -58.19
N GLU A 102 61.39 19.99 -57.77
CA GLU A 102 61.96 18.77 -58.35
C GLU A 102 61.12 17.55 -58.00
N ALA A 103 60.55 17.51 -56.80
CA ALA A 103 59.66 16.45 -56.36
C ALA A 103 58.22 16.57 -56.91
N GLY A 104 57.87 17.68 -57.60
CA GLY A 104 56.56 17.91 -58.16
C GLY A 104 55.42 18.09 -57.15
N VAL A 105 55.74 18.50 -55.93
CA VAL A 105 54.77 18.66 -54.80
C VAL A 105 54.12 20.03 -54.90
N GLU A 106 52.77 20.07 -54.80
CA GLU A 106 52.07 21.35 -54.71
C GLU A 106 52.33 22.03 -53.38
N TYR A 107 52.76 23.32 -53.42
CA TYR A 107 52.97 24.08 -52.21
C TYR A 107 52.26 25.44 -52.26
N THR A 108 51.77 25.87 -51.09
CA THR A 108 51.10 27.16 -50.91
C THR A 108 51.69 27.93 -49.72
N GLY A 109 51.90 29.24 -49.91
CA GLY A 109 52.23 30.12 -48.78
C GLY A 109 50.96 30.64 -48.11
N THR A 110 50.95 30.64 -46.81
CA THR A 110 49.83 31.21 -46.03
C THR A 110 50.33 32.40 -45.21
N GLU A 111 49.69 33.57 -45.32
CA GLU A 111 49.88 34.68 -44.41
C GLU A 111 49.16 34.44 -43.10
N ASP A 112 49.83 34.63 -41.99
CA ASP A 112 49.21 34.65 -40.68
C ASP A 112 48.42 35.92 -40.50
N SER A 113 47.12 35.89 -40.92
CA SER A 113 46.21 37.02 -40.73
C SER A 113 45.70 37.04 -39.30
N SER A 114 46.30 37.79 -38.41
CA SER A 114 45.86 38.02 -37.04
C SER A 114 44.50 38.69 -36.90
N GLY A 115 43.93 39.24 -37.99
CA GLY A 115 42.60 39.88 -38.01
C GLY A 115 41.43 38.91 -38.09
N SER A 116 41.62 37.75 -38.73
CA SER A 116 40.55 36.75 -38.87
C SER A 116 40.32 35.94 -37.59
N ALA A 117 41.36 35.73 -36.78
CA ALA A 117 41.29 34.97 -35.52
C ALA A 117 40.35 35.63 -34.49
N ILE A 118 40.34 36.95 -34.42
CA ILE A 118 39.43 37.69 -33.50
C ILE A 118 37.98 37.61 -34.01
N LEU A 119 37.74 37.72 -35.31
CA LEU A 119 36.40 37.62 -35.88
C LEU A 119 35.86 36.20 -35.77
N GLU A 120 36.68 35.19 -35.98
CA GLU A 120 36.38 33.79 -35.82
C GLU A 120 36.05 33.43 -34.34
N PHE A 121 36.84 33.97 -33.41
CA PHE A 121 36.55 33.84 -31.98
C PHE A 121 35.20 34.49 -31.60
N ILE A 122 34.88 35.65 -32.08
CA ILE A 122 33.59 36.33 -31.83
C ILE A 122 32.44 35.55 -32.44
N LEU A 123 32.56 35.04 -33.65
CA LEU A 123 31.52 34.32 -34.38
C LEU A 123 31.27 32.91 -33.79
N VAL A 124 32.33 32.19 -33.40
CA VAL A 124 32.20 30.80 -32.91
C VAL A 124 31.88 30.74 -31.41
N TYR A 125 32.37 31.68 -30.64
CA TYR A 125 32.28 31.60 -29.17
C TYR A 125 31.36 32.66 -28.56
N ILE A 126 31.34 33.88 -29.03
CA ILE A 126 30.53 34.94 -28.40
C ILE A 126 29.11 34.97 -28.96
N LEU A 127 28.93 34.83 -30.27
CA LEU A 127 27.63 34.94 -30.93
C LEU A 127 26.60 33.87 -30.47
N PRO A 128 26.96 32.57 -30.36
CA PRO A 128 26.01 31.55 -29.85
C PRO A 128 25.65 31.79 -28.38
N PHE A 129 26.60 32.27 -27.56
CA PHE A 129 26.31 32.62 -26.16
C PHE A 129 25.38 33.81 -26.04
N ALA A 130 25.59 34.85 -26.84
CA ALA A 130 24.71 36.02 -26.90
C ALA A 130 23.32 35.65 -27.37
N LEU A 131 23.21 34.73 -28.33
CA LEU A 131 21.94 34.27 -28.88
C LEU A 131 21.19 33.38 -27.83
N ILE A 132 21.88 32.51 -27.12
CA ILE A 132 21.32 31.74 -26.02
C ILE A 132 20.87 32.66 -24.88
N TRP A 133 21.63 33.70 -24.56
CA TRP A 133 21.29 34.71 -23.56
C TRP A 133 20.03 35.51 -23.92
N ILE A 134 19.91 35.89 -25.17
CA ILE A 134 18.74 36.63 -25.72
C ILE A 134 17.52 35.70 -25.70
N LEU A 135 17.66 34.45 -26.17
CA LEU A 135 16.59 33.45 -26.16
C LEU A 135 16.15 33.11 -24.74
N MET A 136 17.09 32.93 -23.82
CA MET A 136 16.81 32.64 -22.42
C MET A 136 16.16 33.84 -21.71
N GLY A 137 16.57 35.05 -22.02
CA GLY A 137 15.93 36.29 -21.57
C GLY A 137 14.51 36.44 -22.10
N PHE A 138 14.27 36.08 -23.37
CA PHE A 138 12.94 36.08 -23.98
C PHE A 138 12.04 34.99 -23.39
N PHE A 139 12.59 33.79 -23.14
CA PHE A 139 11.89 32.68 -22.51
C PHE A 139 11.58 32.99 -21.03
N MET A 140 12.50 33.59 -20.27
CA MET A 140 12.25 34.08 -18.92
C MET A 140 11.21 35.20 -18.85
N ARG A 141 11.16 36.13 -19.84
CA ARG A 141 10.10 37.14 -19.91
C ARG A 141 8.74 36.53 -20.21
N ARG A 142 8.68 35.45 -20.98
CA ARG A 142 7.41 34.79 -21.35
C ARG A 142 6.89 33.87 -20.21
N ILE A 143 7.79 33.30 -19.39
CA ILE A 143 7.45 32.51 -18.20
C ILE A 143 7.22 33.43 -16.98
N GLY A 144 7.82 34.61 -16.95
CA GLY A 144 7.73 35.58 -15.84
C GLY A 144 6.54 36.54 -15.89
N GLY A 145 5.65 36.42 -16.87
CA GLY A 145 4.44 37.27 -17.01
C GLY A 145 3.25 36.85 -16.13
N GLY A 146 3.39 35.80 -15.31
CA GLY A 146 2.47 35.47 -14.22
C GLY A 146 3.23 35.62 -12.90
N SER A 147 2.76 36.53 -12.06
CA SER A 147 3.26 36.82 -10.71
C SER A 147 3.53 35.55 -9.89
N GLY A 148 4.76 35.02 -9.94
CA GLY A 148 5.15 33.83 -9.17
C GLY A 148 6.53 33.33 -9.59
N GLY A 149 7.57 33.84 -8.96
CA GLY A 149 8.96 33.47 -9.25
C GLY A 149 9.21 31.97 -9.10
N MET A 150 10.22 31.47 -9.85
CA MET A 150 10.78 30.12 -9.88
C MET A 150 11.39 29.65 -8.52
N MET A 151 10.97 30.24 -7.42
CA MET A 151 11.15 29.77 -6.05
C MET A 151 9.84 29.24 -5.42
N GLY A 152 8.85 28.90 -6.27
CA GLY A 152 7.62 28.23 -5.88
C GLY A 152 7.72 26.70 -5.86
N ILE A 153 8.90 26.10 -5.99
CA ILE A 153 9.07 24.65 -5.80
C ILE A 153 8.82 24.24 -4.33
N GLY A 154 8.81 25.19 -3.41
CA GLY A 154 8.43 24.95 -2.00
C GLY A 154 7.06 25.51 -1.59
N LYS A 155 6.38 26.25 -2.48
CA LYS A 155 4.94 26.52 -2.35
C LYS A 155 4.20 25.58 -3.30
N ALA A 156 4.25 24.29 -3.02
CA ALA A 156 3.12 23.46 -3.37
C ALA A 156 1.90 24.24 -2.85
N ASN A 157 0.97 24.62 -3.72
CA ASN A 157 -0.38 24.89 -3.28
C ASN A 157 -0.76 23.65 -2.49
N THR A 158 -0.55 23.73 -1.19
CA THR A 158 -1.24 22.88 -0.25
C THR A 158 -2.67 23.36 -0.43
N ALA A 159 -3.32 22.85 -1.48
CA ALA A 159 -4.76 22.72 -1.47
C ALA A 159 -4.98 21.74 -0.31
N THR A 160 -4.80 22.25 0.91
CA THR A 160 -5.36 21.66 2.10
C THR A 160 -6.79 21.42 1.72
N ASN A 161 -7.22 20.16 1.69
CA ASN A 161 -8.60 19.81 1.46
C ASN A 161 -9.40 20.39 2.65
N MET A 162 -9.57 21.72 2.63
CA MET A 162 -10.33 22.45 3.62
C MET A 162 -11.80 22.26 3.26
N SER A 163 -12.47 21.39 3.96
CA SER A 163 -13.92 21.31 3.92
C SER A 163 -14.47 22.22 5.01
N ARG A 164 -15.13 23.30 4.64
CA ARG A 164 -15.83 24.19 5.60
C ARG A 164 -17.02 23.51 6.28
N ALA A 165 -17.62 22.52 5.62
CA ALA A 165 -18.66 21.66 6.17
C ALA A 165 -18.44 20.25 5.61
N THR A 166 -18.31 19.24 6.48
CA THR A 166 -18.12 17.85 6.05
C THR A 166 -19.41 17.23 5.50
N GLY A 167 -20.57 17.79 5.88
CA GLY A 167 -21.90 17.25 5.54
C GLY A 167 -22.21 15.89 6.19
N VAL A 168 -21.29 15.37 7.03
CA VAL A 168 -21.40 14.08 7.71
C VAL A 168 -21.51 14.33 9.22
N THR A 169 -22.44 13.66 9.88
CA THR A 169 -22.68 13.76 11.34
C THR A 169 -22.61 12.36 11.97
N PHE A 170 -22.73 12.27 13.29
CA PHE A 170 -22.80 10.98 13.99
C PHE A 170 -24.02 10.13 13.58
N ALA A 171 -25.07 10.75 13.03
CA ALA A 171 -26.21 10.03 12.48
C ALA A 171 -25.90 9.21 11.21
N ASP A 172 -24.83 9.61 10.50
CA ASP A 172 -24.36 8.92 9.29
C ASP A 172 -23.33 7.82 9.62
N VAL A 173 -22.89 7.73 10.88
CA VAL A 173 -21.99 6.69 11.39
C VAL A 173 -22.80 5.70 12.20
N ALA A 174 -22.92 4.49 11.69
CA ALA A 174 -23.62 3.40 12.37
C ALA A 174 -22.64 2.50 13.13
N GLY A 175 -23.06 1.92 14.24
CA GLY A 175 -22.21 1.17 15.14
C GLY A 175 -21.24 2.08 15.90
N GLU A 176 -20.21 1.50 16.51
CA GLU A 176 -19.11 2.21 17.18
C GLU A 176 -19.59 3.16 18.30
N ASP A 177 -20.56 2.71 19.11
CA ASP A 177 -21.25 3.59 20.08
C ASP A 177 -20.29 4.08 21.16
N GLU A 178 -19.32 3.27 21.63
CA GLU A 178 -18.30 3.65 22.60
C GLU A 178 -17.32 4.67 22.00
N ALA A 179 -16.95 4.49 20.73
CA ALA A 179 -16.09 5.45 20.03
C ALA A 179 -16.81 6.79 19.84
N LYS A 180 -18.10 6.77 19.49
CA LYS A 180 -18.94 7.98 19.38
C LYS A 180 -19.09 8.69 20.72
N GLU A 181 -19.33 7.95 21.81
CA GLU A 181 -19.43 8.53 23.16
C GLU A 181 -18.14 9.27 23.53
N SER A 182 -16.98 8.61 23.35
CA SER A 182 -15.66 9.21 23.59
C SER A 182 -15.41 10.47 22.75
N LEU A 183 -15.91 10.48 21.50
CA LEU A 183 -15.76 11.62 20.59
C LEU A 183 -16.79 12.71 20.82
N THR A 184 -17.96 12.41 21.39
CA THR A 184 -18.97 13.39 21.79
C THR A 184 -18.42 14.30 22.89
N GLU A 185 -17.62 13.77 23.83
CA GLU A 185 -16.90 14.60 24.81
C GLU A 185 -15.98 15.63 24.10
N ILE A 186 -15.33 15.22 23.03
CA ILE A 186 -14.45 16.11 22.24
C ILE A 186 -15.26 17.19 21.51
N VAL A 187 -16.43 16.84 20.98
CA VAL A 187 -17.36 17.80 20.35
C VAL A 187 -17.86 18.84 21.37
N ASP A 188 -18.34 18.40 22.56
CA ASP A 188 -18.77 19.34 23.64
C ASP A 188 -17.63 20.26 24.05
N PHE A 189 -16.44 19.73 24.08
CA PHE A 189 -15.23 20.45 24.36
C PHE A 189 -14.91 21.57 23.33
N LEU A 190 -15.05 21.29 22.04
CA LEU A 190 -14.85 22.27 20.97
C LEU A 190 -15.91 23.40 21.04
N HIS A 191 -17.12 23.06 21.48
CA HIS A 191 -18.20 24.04 21.67
C HIS A 191 -18.07 24.87 22.93
N ASN A 192 -17.70 24.24 24.06
CA ASN A 192 -17.75 24.82 25.39
C ASN A 192 -16.42 24.72 26.16
N PRO A 193 -15.28 25.18 25.60
CA PRO A 193 -13.96 25.01 26.21
C PRO A 193 -13.85 25.61 27.62
N GLN A 194 -14.54 26.73 27.88
CA GLN A 194 -14.47 27.40 29.16
C GLN A 194 -15.06 26.59 30.32
N LYS A 195 -16.07 25.74 30.07
CA LYS A 195 -16.68 24.87 31.08
C LYS A 195 -15.65 23.90 31.67
N TYR A 196 -14.76 23.38 30.83
CA TYR A 196 -13.71 22.46 31.25
C TYR A 196 -12.55 23.16 31.94
N VAL A 197 -12.14 24.34 31.45
CA VAL A 197 -11.05 25.14 32.01
C VAL A 197 -11.42 25.64 33.41
N GLN A 198 -12.69 26.03 33.67
CA GLN A 198 -13.15 26.50 34.98
C GLN A 198 -13.03 25.45 36.09
N ILE A 199 -13.16 24.17 35.76
CA ILE A 199 -13.01 23.04 36.69
C ILE A 199 -11.54 22.62 36.82
N GLY A 200 -10.63 23.14 35.96
CA GLY A 200 -9.21 22.80 35.94
C GLY A 200 -8.91 21.57 35.05
N ALA A 201 -9.85 21.12 34.21
CA ALA A 201 -9.60 20.05 33.27
C ALA A 201 -8.63 20.50 32.16
N LYS A 202 -7.66 19.68 31.87
CA LYS A 202 -6.74 19.91 30.73
C LYS A 202 -7.39 19.42 29.43
N LEU A 203 -7.40 20.29 28.45
CA LEU A 203 -7.96 20.05 27.15
C LEU A 203 -7.08 19.06 26.36
N PRO A 204 -7.64 17.98 25.78
CA PRO A 204 -6.87 17.11 24.93
C PRO A 204 -6.40 17.88 23.69
N LYS A 205 -5.11 17.78 23.37
CA LYS A 205 -4.55 18.37 22.16
C LYS A 205 -4.80 17.50 20.95
N GLY A 206 -4.85 16.17 21.14
CA GLY A 206 -5.04 15.24 20.06
C GLY A 206 -5.78 13.97 20.43
N ALA A 207 -6.47 13.40 19.43
CA ALA A 207 -7.14 12.13 19.49
C ALA A 207 -6.60 11.19 18.40
N LEU A 208 -6.21 9.98 18.80
CA LEU A 208 -5.74 8.94 17.88
C LEU A 208 -6.83 7.87 17.71
N LEU A 209 -7.34 7.74 16.49
CA LEU A 209 -8.26 6.68 16.10
C LEU A 209 -7.44 5.43 15.71
N VAL A 210 -7.68 4.33 16.39
CA VAL A 210 -6.93 3.08 16.22
C VAL A 210 -7.89 1.95 15.90
N GLY A 211 -7.58 1.13 14.90
CA GLY A 211 -8.37 -0.04 14.57
C GLY A 211 -8.08 -0.61 13.19
N PRO A 212 -8.75 -1.72 12.80
CA PRO A 212 -8.55 -2.36 11.51
C PRO A 212 -8.87 -1.44 10.33
N PRO A 213 -8.33 -1.70 9.13
CA PRO A 213 -8.75 -0.98 7.92
C PRO A 213 -10.24 -1.23 7.64
N GLY A 214 -10.92 -0.23 7.08
CA GLY A 214 -12.33 -0.36 6.69
C GLY A 214 -13.36 -0.19 7.82
N THR A 215 -12.94 0.07 9.08
CA THR A 215 -13.86 0.28 10.22
C THR A 215 -14.47 1.69 10.27
N GLY A 216 -14.12 2.59 9.35
CA GLY A 216 -14.73 3.92 9.27
C GLY A 216 -14.02 5.04 10.04
N LYS A 217 -12.75 4.89 10.44
CA LYS A 217 -11.97 5.90 11.18
C LYS A 217 -12.00 7.28 10.54
N THR A 218 -11.77 7.36 9.23
CA THR A 218 -11.82 8.62 8.47
C THR A 218 -13.23 9.20 8.43
N LEU A 219 -14.26 8.36 8.31
CA LEU A 219 -15.66 8.77 8.34
C LEU A 219 -16.01 9.36 9.72
N LEU A 220 -15.59 8.68 10.78
CA LEU A 220 -15.81 9.10 12.15
C LEU A 220 -15.14 10.45 12.45
N ALA A 221 -13.90 10.68 11.98
CA ALA A 221 -13.22 11.98 12.11
C ALA A 221 -13.99 13.10 11.39
N ARG A 222 -14.53 12.80 10.19
CA ARG A 222 -15.38 13.75 9.45
C ARG A 222 -16.69 14.03 10.17
N ALA A 223 -17.27 13.03 10.80
CA ALA A 223 -18.51 13.17 11.57
C ALA A 223 -18.31 14.05 12.82
N VAL A 224 -17.17 13.92 13.52
CA VAL A 224 -16.79 14.81 14.63
C VAL A 224 -16.78 16.29 14.18
N ALA A 225 -16.17 16.56 13.03
CA ALA A 225 -16.09 17.93 12.51
C ALA A 225 -17.46 18.46 12.06
N GLY A 226 -18.31 17.61 11.50
CA GLY A 226 -19.67 17.97 11.11
C GLY A 226 -20.58 18.22 12.30
N GLU A 227 -20.48 17.39 13.34
CA GLU A 227 -21.20 17.55 14.60
C GLU A 227 -20.76 18.82 15.34
N ALA A 228 -19.45 19.06 15.40
CA ALA A 228 -18.87 20.28 15.97
C ALA A 228 -19.08 21.52 15.09
N LYS A 229 -19.50 21.38 13.83
CA LYS A 229 -19.67 22.47 12.86
C LYS A 229 -18.44 23.33 12.67
N VAL A 230 -17.25 22.72 12.71
CA VAL A 230 -15.96 23.38 12.55
C VAL A 230 -15.28 22.99 11.23
N PRO A 231 -14.38 23.83 10.70
CA PRO A 231 -13.55 23.50 9.55
C PRO A 231 -12.74 22.23 9.77
N PHE A 232 -12.64 21.40 8.72
CA PHE A 232 -11.93 20.15 8.72
C PHE A 232 -10.79 20.17 7.68
N PHE A 233 -9.56 20.00 8.16
CA PHE A 233 -8.35 19.93 7.34
C PHE A 233 -7.88 18.48 7.32
N SER A 234 -8.01 17.81 6.16
CA SER A 234 -7.63 16.41 6.02
C SER A 234 -6.42 16.24 5.12
N LEU A 235 -5.42 15.48 5.60
CA LEU A 235 -4.24 15.06 4.85
C LEU A 235 -3.95 13.59 5.16
N SER A 236 -3.31 12.90 4.19
CA SER A 236 -2.70 11.60 4.46
C SER A 236 -1.29 11.77 5.03
N GLY A 237 -0.86 10.87 5.91
CA GLY A 237 0.53 10.81 6.36
C GLY A 237 1.52 10.69 5.20
N SER A 238 1.12 10.05 4.12
CA SER A 238 1.91 9.95 2.88
C SER A 238 2.13 11.29 2.18
N ASP A 239 1.22 12.28 2.34
CA ASP A 239 1.35 13.62 1.74
C ASP A 239 2.53 14.41 2.32
N PHE A 240 3.05 13.98 3.46
CA PHE A 240 4.21 14.59 4.11
C PHE A 240 5.53 13.91 3.75
N VAL A 241 5.50 12.75 3.06
CA VAL A 241 6.68 12.01 2.64
C VAL A 241 7.08 12.45 1.24
N GLU A 242 8.19 13.16 1.13
CA GLU A 242 8.70 13.71 -0.13
C GLU A 242 10.16 13.27 -0.37
N MET A 243 10.62 13.36 -1.62
CA MET A 243 12.02 13.03 -1.95
C MET A 243 13.03 14.11 -1.49
N PHE A 244 12.55 15.32 -1.20
CA PHE A 244 13.42 16.44 -0.81
C PHE A 244 13.30 16.73 0.68
N VAL A 245 14.42 16.66 1.37
CA VAL A 245 14.51 16.92 2.81
C VAL A 245 13.97 18.31 3.17
N GLY A 246 13.07 18.36 4.15
CA GLY A 246 12.50 19.60 4.69
C GLY A 246 11.20 20.06 4.04
N VAL A 247 10.75 19.46 2.94
CA VAL A 247 9.46 19.81 2.31
C VAL A 247 8.30 19.35 3.18
N GLY A 248 8.32 18.12 3.70
CA GLY A 248 7.32 17.59 4.61
C GLY A 248 7.19 18.44 5.87
N ALA A 249 8.30 18.81 6.50
CA ALA A 249 8.33 19.69 7.66
C ALA A 249 7.75 21.09 7.35
N SER A 250 7.95 21.62 6.15
CA SER A 250 7.33 22.89 5.74
C SER A 250 5.81 22.77 5.60
N ARG A 251 5.32 21.64 5.04
CA ARG A 251 3.87 21.38 4.92
C ARG A 251 3.20 21.29 6.29
N VAL A 252 3.83 20.63 7.26
CA VAL A 252 3.34 20.56 8.63
C VAL A 252 3.18 21.98 9.21
N ARG A 253 4.21 22.82 9.10
CA ARG A 253 4.14 24.21 9.59
C ARG A 253 3.03 25.03 8.92
N ASP A 254 2.90 24.91 7.60
CA ASP A 254 1.89 25.65 6.84
C ASP A 254 0.47 25.18 7.20
N LEU A 255 0.27 23.87 7.44
CA LEU A 255 -0.98 23.28 7.91
C LEU A 255 -1.38 23.85 9.27
N PHE A 256 -0.49 23.77 10.27
CA PHE A 256 -0.79 24.28 11.62
C PHE A 256 -1.02 25.78 11.63
N LYS A 257 -0.25 26.55 10.86
CA LYS A 257 -0.46 27.98 10.69
C LYS A 257 -1.83 28.30 10.09
N THR A 258 -2.25 27.54 9.08
CA THR A 258 -3.56 27.70 8.43
C THR A 258 -4.69 27.33 9.39
N ALA A 259 -4.54 26.23 10.15
CA ALA A 259 -5.50 25.80 11.14
C ALA A 259 -5.67 26.85 12.26
N GLN A 260 -4.58 27.40 12.78
CA GLN A 260 -4.63 28.46 13.80
C GLN A 260 -5.36 29.71 13.31
N GLN A 261 -5.28 30.04 12.01
CA GLN A 261 -6.01 31.16 11.41
C GLN A 261 -7.52 30.90 11.25
N ASN A 262 -7.92 29.62 11.23
CA ASN A 262 -9.30 29.18 11.05
C ASN A 262 -9.88 28.50 12.29
N ALA A 263 -9.30 28.70 13.45
CA ALA A 263 -9.79 28.15 14.70
C ALA A 263 -11.16 28.76 15.10
N PRO A 264 -12.10 27.96 15.66
CA PRO A 264 -11.96 26.54 16.00
C PRO A 264 -11.98 25.63 14.79
N CYS A 265 -11.13 24.57 14.76
CA CYS A 265 -11.02 23.64 13.62
C CYS A 265 -10.42 22.30 14.04
N ILE A 266 -10.57 21.31 13.17
CA ILE A 266 -9.96 19.98 13.31
C ILE A 266 -8.92 19.78 12.20
N ILE A 267 -7.72 19.38 12.59
CA ILE A 267 -6.69 18.81 11.70
C ILE A 267 -6.81 17.30 11.78
N PHE A 268 -6.97 16.63 10.65
CA PHE A 268 -7.01 15.17 10.57
C PHE A 268 -5.85 14.65 9.73
N ILE A 269 -5.07 13.74 10.28
CA ILE A 269 -3.96 13.07 9.60
C ILE A 269 -4.29 11.59 9.51
N ASP A 270 -4.66 11.14 8.31
CA ASP A 270 -4.89 9.72 8.05
C ASP A 270 -3.55 9.00 7.85
N GLU A 271 -3.50 7.71 8.17
CA GLU A 271 -2.29 6.88 8.03
C GLU A 271 -1.06 7.55 8.68
N ILE A 272 -1.19 8.02 9.91
CA ILE A 272 -0.10 8.72 10.65
C ILE A 272 1.18 7.87 10.75
N ASP A 273 1.06 6.56 10.66
CA ASP A 273 2.17 5.60 10.67
C ASP A 273 3.12 5.75 9.47
N ALA A 274 2.71 6.43 8.39
CA ALA A 274 3.60 6.77 7.28
C ALA A 274 4.77 7.66 7.71
N ILE A 275 4.54 8.58 8.68
CA ILE A 275 5.56 9.50 9.21
C ILE A 275 5.94 9.19 10.65
N GLY A 276 5.05 8.54 11.41
CA GLY A 276 5.19 8.31 12.86
C GLY A 276 5.93 7.03 13.26
N LYS A 277 6.58 6.32 12.34
CA LYS A 277 7.23 5.03 12.61
C LYS A 277 8.45 5.19 13.52
N THR A 278 8.61 4.25 14.47
CA THR A 278 9.77 4.15 15.37
C THR A 278 11.07 3.97 14.59
N ARG A 279 12.15 4.52 15.11
CA ARG A 279 13.50 4.50 14.51
C ARG A 279 14.01 3.08 14.31
N ASP A 280 14.27 2.72 13.07
CA ASP A 280 14.97 1.48 12.74
C ASP A 280 16.45 1.82 12.52
N THR A 281 17.30 1.52 13.51
CA THR A 281 18.72 1.89 13.54
C THR A 281 19.57 1.15 12.49
N ARG A 282 19.00 0.23 11.72
CA ARG A 282 19.73 -0.65 10.80
C ARG A 282 19.86 -0.15 9.35
N TYR A 283 19.07 0.85 8.94
CA TYR A 283 19.12 1.39 7.58
C TYR A 283 19.09 2.92 7.62
N GLY A 284 20.24 3.54 7.43
CA GLY A 284 20.39 4.99 7.25
C GLY A 284 19.70 5.44 5.95
N GLY A 285 18.57 6.16 6.06
CA GLY A 285 17.83 6.65 4.89
C GLY A 285 16.51 7.36 5.20
N ASN A 286 16.18 7.66 6.44
CA ASN A 286 14.88 8.23 6.80
C ASN A 286 14.93 9.65 7.37
N ASP A 287 15.98 10.44 7.06
CA ASP A 287 16.17 11.79 7.61
C ASP A 287 14.95 12.72 7.38
N GLU A 288 14.27 12.59 6.25
CA GLU A 288 13.11 13.42 5.93
C GLU A 288 11.88 13.09 6.78
N ARG A 289 11.57 11.79 6.95
CA ARG A 289 10.45 11.35 7.80
C ARG A 289 10.67 11.76 9.25
N GLU A 290 11.89 11.59 9.76
CA GLU A 290 12.25 11.97 11.11
C GLU A 290 12.16 13.50 11.30
N GLN A 291 12.61 14.27 10.32
CA GLN A 291 12.49 15.73 10.36
C GLN A 291 11.02 16.18 10.35
N THR A 292 10.19 15.52 9.55
CA THR A 292 8.75 15.78 9.48
C THR A 292 8.04 15.41 10.77
N LEU A 293 8.36 14.25 11.35
CA LEU A 293 7.85 13.83 12.66
C LEU A 293 8.24 14.82 13.75
N ASN A 294 9.52 15.20 13.82
CA ASN A 294 9.99 16.17 14.81
C ASN A 294 9.30 17.52 14.65
N GLN A 295 9.04 17.96 13.42
CA GLN A 295 8.26 19.19 13.18
C GLN A 295 6.82 19.03 13.66
N LEU A 296 6.15 17.90 13.38
CA LEU A 296 4.79 17.63 13.87
C LEU A 296 4.74 17.66 15.40
N LEU A 297 5.69 17.01 16.07
CA LEU A 297 5.80 17.03 17.53
C LEU A 297 6.00 18.45 18.07
N SER A 298 6.86 19.25 17.42
CA SER A 298 7.11 20.65 17.79
C SER A 298 5.87 21.52 17.62
N GLU A 299 5.11 21.35 16.53
CA GLU A 299 3.87 22.09 16.31
C GLU A 299 2.81 21.68 17.32
N MET A 300 2.66 20.38 17.64
CA MET A 300 1.74 19.88 18.65
C MET A 300 2.07 20.38 20.06
N ASP A 301 3.35 20.49 20.40
CA ASP A 301 3.77 21.05 21.69
C ASP A 301 3.53 22.57 21.76
N GLY A 302 3.74 23.27 20.64
CA GLY A 302 3.74 24.73 20.54
C GLY A 302 2.36 25.38 20.40
N PHE A 303 1.30 24.63 20.04
CA PHE A 303 -0.03 25.25 19.92
C PHE A 303 -0.81 25.21 21.25
N ASP A 304 -1.65 26.22 21.42
CA ASP A 304 -2.53 26.36 22.56
C ASP A 304 -3.91 25.75 22.26
N ALA A 305 -4.22 24.65 22.94
CA ALA A 305 -5.50 23.96 22.80
C ALA A 305 -6.72 24.83 23.13
N SER A 306 -6.54 25.86 23.97
CA SER A 306 -7.63 26.80 24.34
C SER A 306 -8.14 27.61 23.14
N LYS A 307 -7.36 27.68 22.04
CA LYS A 307 -7.78 28.35 20.80
C LYS A 307 -8.73 27.51 19.95
N GLY A 308 -9.06 26.27 20.35
CA GLY A 308 -10.04 25.44 19.68
C GLY A 308 -9.47 24.66 18.47
N VAL A 309 -8.14 24.48 18.38
CA VAL A 309 -7.55 23.57 17.40
C VAL A 309 -7.43 22.18 18.01
N LEU A 310 -7.97 21.17 17.35
CA LEU A 310 -7.84 19.75 17.72
C LEU A 310 -7.09 19.02 16.61
N VAL A 311 -6.11 18.18 16.97
CA VAL A 311 -5.44 17.29 16.02
C VAL A 311 -6.01 15.89 16.18
N MET A 312 -6.59 15.33 15.13
CA MET A 312 -7.01 13.93 15.09
C MET A 312 -6.07 13.18 14.14
N ALA A 313 -5.76 11.94 14.46
CA ALA A 313 -5.03 11.07 13.56
C ALA A 313 -5.65 9.68 13.53
N ALA A 314 -5.44 8.94 12.42
CA ALA A 314 -5.86 7.55 12.31
C ALA A 314 -4.66 6.65 11.94
N THR A 315 -4.67 5.44 12.51
CA THR A 315 -3.70 4.40 12.18
C THR A 315 -4.31 3.01 12.29
N ASN A 316 -3.81 2.11 11.45
CA ASN A 316 -4.07 0.68 11.58
C ASN A 316 -2.93 -0.04 12.36
N ARG A 317 -1.85 0.68 12.69
CA ARG A 317 -0.61 0.11 13.26
C ARG A 317 -0.11 0.94 14.45
N PRO A 318 -0.83 0.94 15.57
CA PRO A 318 -0.45 1.74 16.73
C PRO A 318 0.90 1.30 17.34
N GLU A 319 1.27 0.04 17.18
CA GLU A 319 2.48 -0.56 17.73
C GLU A 319 3.78 -0.05 17.10
N ILE A 320 3.74 0.41 15.85
CA ILE A 320 4.94 0.95 15.16
C ILE A 320 5.12 2.45 15.39
N LEU A 321 4.14 3.12 16.01
CA LEU A 321 4.22 4.56 16.24
C LEU A 321 5.30 4.90 17.27
N ASP A 322 6.00 6.01 17.02
CA ASP A 322 6.94 6.54 18.00
C ASP A 322 6.20 6.92 19.29
N LYS A 323 6.72 6.42 20.42
CA LYS A 323 6.16 6.67 21.74
C LYS A 323 6.06 8.17 22.08
N ALA A 324 6.85 8.99 21.41
CA ALA A 324 6.77 10.45 21.58
C ALA A 324 5.43 11.03 21.13
N LEU A 325 4.78 10.45 20.09
CA LEU A 325 3.43 10.86 19.65
C LEU A 325 2.37 10.60 20.72
N LEU A 326 2.58 9.56 21.53
CA LEU A 326 1.60 9.07 22.51
C LEU A 326 1.79 9.68 23.91
N ARG A 327 2.70 10.66 24.06
CA ARG A 327 2.91 11.37 25.33
C ARG A 327 1.79 12.35 25.61
N PRO A 328 1.44 12.57 26.92
CA PRO A 328 0.48 13.59 27.30
C PRO A 328 0.80 14.97 26.69
N GLY A 329 -0.23 15.65 26.19
CA GLY A 329 -0.09 16.92 25.47
C GLY A 329 0.10 16.77 23.95
N ARG A 330 -0.01 15.55 23.41
CA ARG A 330 0.01 15.22 21.97
C ARG A 330 -1.22 14.38 21.61
N PHE A 331 -1.08 13.11 21.25
CA PHE A 331 -2.22 12.20 21.10
C PHE A 331 -2.52 11.52 22.46
N ASP A 332 -3.10 12.27 23.34
CA ASP A 332 -3.40 11.87 24.71
C ASP A 332 -4.72 11.10 24.86
N ARG A 333 -5.62 11.21 23.88
CA ARG A 333 -6.83 10.39 23.79
C ARG A 333 -6.67 9.31 22.72
N ARG A 334 -6.87 8.05 23.09
CA ARG A 334 -6.93 6.94 22.15
C ARG A 334 -8.37 6.46 22.07
N VAL A 335 -8.91 6.45 20.85
CA VAL A 335 -10.25 5.95 20.55
C VAL A 335 -10.10 4.71 19.70
N ILE A 336 -10.53 3.57 20.22
CA ILE A 336 -10.51 2.30 19.50
C ILE A 336 -11.75 2.24 18.62
N VAL A 337 -11.56 1.95 17.35
CA VAL A 337 -12.60 1.76 16.33
C VAL A 337 -12.44 0.34 15.83
N ASP A 338 -13.06 -0.60 16.51
CA ASP A 338 -12.90 -2.04 16.30
C ASP A 338 -13.81 -2.55 15.17
N LYS A 339 -13.83 -3.86 14.95
CA LYS A 339 -14.81 -4.48 14.05
C LYS A 339 -16.19 -4.39 14.68
N PRO A 340 -17.25 -4.09 13.88
CA PRO A 340 -18.59 -3.96 14.43
C PRO A 340 -19.12 -5.31 14.94
N ASP A 341 -19.77 -5.29 16.09
CA ASP A 341 -20.58 -6.40 16.61
C ASP A 341 -21.85 -6.61 15.75
N LEU A 342 -22.66 -7.60 16.08
CA LEU A 342 -23.89 -7.88 15.34
C LEU A 342 -24.81 -6.66 15.22
N LYS A 343 -24.99 -5.92 16.33
CA LYS A 343 -25.85 -4.71 16.33
C LYS A 343 -25.26 -3.62 15.44
N GLY A 344 -23.94 -3.43 15.52
CA GLY A 344 -23.22 -2.49 14.67
C GLY A 344 -23.33 -2.87 13.19
N ARG A 345 -23.19 -4.16 12.83
CA ARG A 345 -23.33 -4.61 11.45
C ARG A 345 -24.76 -4.39 10.93
N ILE A 346 -25.78 -4.69 11.73
CA ILE A 346 -27.18 -4.40 11.36
C ILE A 346 -27.38 -2.89 11.13
N ALA A 347 -26.84 -2.07 12.02
CA ALA A 347 -26.96 -0.62 11.91
C ALA A 347 -26.24 -0.08 10.67
N ILE A 348 -25.02 -0.58 10.37
CA ILE A 348 -24.25 -0.22 9.17
C ILE A 348 -25.00 -0.62 7.90
N LEU A 349 -25.51 -1.87 7.84
CA LEU A 349 -26.31 -2.34 6.71
C LEU A 349 -27.54 -1.45 6.49
N LYS A 350 -28.25 -1.07 7.56
CA LYS A 350 -29.41 -0.16 7.46
C LYS A 350 -29.05 1.22 6.91
N VAL A 351 -27.90 1.78 7.30
CA VAL A 351 -27.44 3.08 6.79
C VAL A 351 -27.15 2.99 5.29
N HIS A 352 -26.43 1.95 4.84
CA HIS A 352 -26.11 1.78 3.42
C HIS A 352 -27.32 1.32 2.58
N ALA A 353 -28.32 0.69 3.21
CA ALA A 353 -29.57 0.29 2.58
C ALA A 353 -30.54 1.46 2.31
N LYS A 354 -30.37 2.60 3.00
CA LYS A 354 -31.32 3.72 2.99
C LYS A 354 -31.65 4.23 1.59
N ASP A 355 -30.65 4.27 0.71
CA ASP A 355 -30.79 4.77 -0.67
C ASP A 355 -30.97 3.65 -1.70
N VAL A 356 -31.10 2.39 -1.27
CA VAL A 356 -31.25 1.20 -2.12
C VAL A 356 -32.68 0.68 -2.02
N ARG A 357 -33.31 0.46 -3.17
CA ARG A 357 -34.66 -0.12 -3.21
C ARG A 357 -34.59 -1.62 -2.90
N MET A 358 -35.13 -2.02 -1.77
CA MET A 358 -35.22 -3.42 -1.34
C MET A 358 -36.65 -3.92 -1.37
N ASP A 359 -36.85 -5.21 -1.55
CA ASP A 359 -38.15 -5.82 -1.42
C ASP A 359 -38.44 -6.27 0.04
N ASP A 360 -39.68 -6.66 0.32
CA ASP A 360 -40.11 -7.05 1.66
C ASP A 360 -39.52 -8.38 2.15
N SER A 361 -38.81 -9.13 1.28
CA SER A 361 -38.12 -10.38 1.63
C SER A 361 -36.78 -10.16 2.34
N VAL A 362 -36.29 -8.92 2.38
CA VAL A 362 -34.93 -8.61 2.87
C VAL A 362 -34.89 -8.62 4.38
N ASP A 363 -34.12 -9.55 4.91
CA ASP A 363 -33.75 -9.65 6.31
C ASP A 363 -32.27 -9.26 6.50
N LEU A 364 -32.02 -8.01 6.94
CA LEU A 364 -30.70 -7.51 7.20
C LEU A 364 -30.03 -8.13 8.43
N GLU A 365 -30.79 -8.69 9.36
CA GLU A 365 -30.26 -9.39 10.52
C GLU A 365 -29.62 -10.73 10.11
N ALA A 366 -30.30 -11.48 9.24
CA ALA A 366 -29.72 -12.69 8.66
C ALA A 366 -28.41 -12.40 7.87
N ILE A 367 -28.37 -11.28 7.15
CA ILE A 367 -27.13 -10.85 6.45
C ILE A 367 -26.04 -10.47 7.45
N ALA A 368 -26.37 -9.75 8.51
CA ALA A 368 -25.40 -9.37 9.54
C ALA A 368 -24.82 -10.59 10.28
N LEU A 369 -25.64 -11.62 10.53
CA LEU A 369 -25.18 -12.91 11.07
C LEU A 369 -24.22 -13.62 10.10
N ALA A 370 -24.58 -13.67 8.81
CA ALA A 370 -23.76 -14.29 7.77
C ALA A 370 -22.42 -13.55 7.50
N THR A 371 -22.26 -12.35 8.02
CA THR A 371 -21.09 -11.49 7.80
C THR A 371 -20.30 -11.22 9.08
N SER A 372 -20.26 -12.21 9.97
CA SER A 372 -19.45 -12.12 11.20
C SER A 372 -17.98 -11.79 10.87
N GLY A 373 -17.40 -10.82 11.59
CA GLY A 373 -16.03 -10.34 11.36
C GLY A 373 -15.82 -9.40 10.17
N ALA A 374 -16.87 -9.11 9.37
CA ALA A 374 -16.81 -8.11 8.30
C ALA A 374 -16.69 -6.69 8.89
N VAL A 375 -15.98 -5.81 8.17
CA VAL A 375 -15.85 -4.41 8.52
C VAL A 375 -16.87 -3.53 7.77
N GLY A 376 -17.01 -2.28 8.18
CA GLY A 376 -17.99 -1.36 7.59
C GLY A 376 -17.88 -1.19 6.07
N SER A 377 -16.65 -1.17 5.54
CA SER A 377 -16.40 -1.11 4.09
C SER A 377 -16.89 -2.34 3.34
N ASP A 378 -16.78 -3.53 3.95
CA ASP A 378 -17.22 -4.78 3.33
C ASP A 378 -18.75 -4.79 3.24
N LEU A 379 -19.43 -4.40 4.34
CA LEU A 379 -20.89 -4.31 4.40
C LEU A 379 -21.44 -3.29 3.39
N ALA A 380 -20.79 -2.14 3.25
CA ALA A 380 -21.14 -1.15 2.23
C ALA A 380 -21.00 -1.72 0.81
N ASN A 381 -19.90 -2.44 0.57
CA ASN A 381 -19.65 -3.08 -0.71
C ASN A 381 -20.68 -4.21 -1.01
N MET A 382 -21.09 -4.98 0.01
CA MET A 382 -22.12 -6.01 -0.15
C MET A 382 -23.47 -5.41 -0.61
N ILE A 383 -23.91 -4.32 0.00
CA ILE A 383 -25.14 -3.63 -0.43
C ILE A 383 -25.02 -3.16 -1.88
N ASN A 384 -23.87 -2.58 -2.25
CA ASN A 384 -23.63 -2.12 -3.62
C ASN A 384 -23.57 -3.29 -4.64
N GLU A 385 -22.88 -4.39 -4.34
CA GLU A 385 -22.83 -5.57 -5.21
C GLU A 385 -24.21 -6.23 -5.34
N ALA A 386 -25.03 -6.25 -4.27
CA ALA A 386 -26.40 -6.73 -4.33
C ALA A 386 -27.27 -5.89 -5.28
N ALA A 387 -27.15 -4.56 -5.22
CA ALA A 387 -27.85 -3.67 -6.14
C ALA A 387 -27.41 -3.89 -7.60
N ILE A 388 -26.09 -4.06 -7.84
CA ILE A 388 -25.56 -4.37 -9.18
C ILE A 388 -26.09 -5.73 -9.67
N THR A 389 -26.18 -6.73 -8.80
CA THR A 389 -26.68 -8.08 -9.13
C THR A 389 -28.18 -8.03 -9.46
N ALA A 390 -28.99 -7.29 -8.70
CA ALA A 390 -30.39 -7.06 -8.99
C ALA A 390 -30.60 -6.43 -10.38
N VAL A 391 -29.84 -5.40 -10.73
CA VAL A 391 -29.92 -4.74 -12.05
C VAL A 391 -29.53 -5.72 -13.17
N LYS A 392 -28.46 -6.51 -13.00
CA LYS A 392 -28.06 -7.53 -13.99
C LYS A 392 -29.14 -8.58 -14.25
N ARG A 393 -29.92 -8.89 -13.23
CA ARG A 393 -31.08 -9.81 -13.32
C ARG A 393 -32.30 -9.14 -13.95
N GLY A 394 -32.29 -7.84 -14.18
CA GLY A 394 -33.41 -7.05 -14.69
C GLY A 394 -34.43 -6.66 -13.63
N SER A 395 -34.12 -6.82 -12.33
CA SER A 395 -34.94 -6.40 -11.21
C SER A 395 -34.78 -4.91 -10.91
N GLN A 396 -35.84 -4.26 -10.41
CA GLN A 396 -35.79 -2.87 -9.93
C GLN A 396 -35.62 -2.76 -8.42
N VAL A 397 -35.63 -3.90 -7.72
CA VAL A 397 -35.49 -4.01 -6.27
C VAL A 397 -34.49 -5.12 -5.92
N VAL A 398 -33.81 -4.96 -4.82
CA VAL A 398 -32.85 -5.93 -4.28
C VAL A 398 -33.63 -6.93 -3.41
N SER A 399 -33.44 -8.22 -3.66
CA SER A 399 -34.03 -9.31 -2.86
C SER A 399 -33.00 -9.89 -1.89
N GLN A 400 -33.49 -10.69 -0.92
CA GLN A 400 -32.63 -11.44 0.00
C GLN A 400 -31.59 -12.31 -0.73
N LYS A 401 -32.00 -12.90 -1.87
CA LYS A 401 -31.10 -13.72 -2.70
C LYS A 401 -29.94 -12.90 -3.27
N ASP A 402 -30.19 -11.66 -3.71
CA ASP A 402 -29.13 -10.79 -4.25
C ASP A 402 -28.14 -10.39 -3.16
N LEU A 403 -28.61 -10.18 -1.92
CA LEU A 403 -27.75 -9.89 -0.77
C LEU A 403 -26.89 -11.10 -0.38
N LEU A 404 -27.46 -12.29 -0.32
CA LEU A 404 -26.69 -13.51 -0.04
C LEU A 404 -25.63 -13.78 -1.11
N GLU A 405 -25.96 -13.55 -2.39
CA GLU A 405 -24.99 -13.64 -3.48
C GLU A 405 -23.88 -12.57 -3.34
N ALA A 406 -24.24 -11.36 -2.94
CA ALA A 406 -23.26 -10.31 -2.68
C ALA A 406 -22.32 -10.64 -1.50
N VAL A 407 -22.83 -11.25 -0.43
CA VAL A 407 -22.01 -11.77 0.68
C VAL A 407 -20.96 -12.76 0.15
N GLU A 408 -21.38 -13.71 -0.70
CA GLU A 408 -20.47 -14.67 -1.31
C GLU A 408 -19.43 -13.99 -2.21
N VAL A 409 -19.85 -13.02 -3.02
CA VAL A 409 -18.94 -12.27 -3.92
C VAL A 409 -17.87 -11.51 -3.13
N VAL A 410 -18.24 -10.92 -2.02
CA VAL A 410 -17.31 -10.12 -1.20
C VAL A 410 -16.38 -11.02 -0.37
N LEU A 411 -16.89 -12.12 0.21
CA LEU A 411 -16.11 -13.00 1.07
C LEU A 411 -15.26 -14.03 0.31
N VAL A 412 -15.78 -14.59 -0.79
CA VAL A 412 -15.17 -15.73 -1.50
C VAL A 412 -14.78 -15.38 -2.94
N GLY A 413 -15.31 -14.27 -3.45
CA GLY A 413 -15.07 -13.81 -4.82
C GLY A 413 -16.15 -14.21 -5.82
N LYS A 414 -16.04 -13.67 -7.04
CA LYS A 414 -16.99 -13.93 -8.12
C LYS A 414 -16.83 -15.35 -8.68
N GLU A 415 -17.92 -15.90 -9.21
CA GLU A 415 -17.92 -17.18 -9.91
C GLU A 415 -16.99 -17.14 -11.13
N LYS A 416 -16.16 -18.17 -11.29
CA LYS A 416 -15.31 -18.37 -12.47
C LYS A 416 -16.03 -19.19 -13.52
N LYS A 417 -16.63 -18.53 -14.51
CA LYS A 417 -17.35 -19.20 -15.60
C LYS A 417 -16.44 -19.92 -16.60
N ASP A 418 -15.18 -19.50 -16.68
CA ASP A 418 -14.23 -20.03 -17.67
C ASP A 418 -13.44 -21.26 -17.19
N ARG A 419 -13.56 -21.63 -15.92
CA ARG A 419 -12.84 -22.79 -15.36
C ARG A 419 -13.76 -24.00 -15.29
N VAL A 420 -13.66 -24.85 -16.31
CA VAL A 420 -14.35 -26.15 -16.33
C VAL A 420 -13.47 -27.17 -15.61
N MET A 421 -13.91 -27.64 -14.44
CA MET A 421 -13.28 -28.78 -13.76
C MET A 421 -13.55 -30.06 -14.54
N ASN A 422 -12.53 -30.93 -14.66
CA ASN A 422 -12.76 -32.26 -15.21
C ASN A 422 -13.60 -33.13 -14.25
N GLN A 423 -14.20 -34.21 -14.74
CA GLN A 423 -15.07 -35.06 -13.93
C GLN A 423 -14.40 -35.63 -12.68
N LYS A 424 -13.09 -35.93 -12.76
CA LYS A 424 -12.32 -36.46 -11.63
C LYS A 424 -12.13 -35.38 -10.56
N GLU A 425 -11.73 -34.17 -10.94
CA GLU A 425 -11.59 -33.04 -10.01
C GLU A 425 -12.92 -32.68 -9.40
N ARG A 426 -13.99 -32.58 -10.18
CA ARG A 426 -15.33 -32.29 -9.71
C ARG A 426 -15.80 -33.29 -8.65
N ARG A 427 -15.50 -34.58 -8.84
CA ARG A 427 -15.80 -35.62 -7.87
C ARG A 427 -14.98 -35.46 -6.59
N ILE A 428 -13.68 -35.20 -6.70
CA ILE A 428 -12.81 -34.99 -5.54
C ILE A 428 -13.28 -33.77 -4.71
N VAL A 429 -13.52 -32.64 -5.35
CA VAL A 429 -13.99 -31.41 -4.68
C VAL A 429 -15.35 -31.66 -4.01
N SER A 430 -16.27 -32.38 -4.67
CA SER A 430 -17.58 -32.68 -4.08
C SER A 430 -17.45 -33.48 -2.77
N TYR A 431 -16.64 -34.52 -2.74
CA TYR A 431 -16.41 -35.27 -1.51
C TYR A 431 -15.68 -34.46 -0.45
N HIS A 432 -14.78 -33.59 -0.85
CA HIS A 432 -14.07 -32.68 0.03
C HIS A 432 -15.04 -31.75 0.76
N GLU A 433 -15.88 -31.03 0.04
CA GLU A 433 -16.85 -30.10 0.60
C GLU A 433 -17.92 -30.81 1.44
N VAL A 434 -18.42 -31.95 0.97
CA VAL A 434 -19.34 -32.79 1.74
C VAL A 434 -18.68 -33.30 3.03
N GLY A 435 -17.37 -33.60 3.01
CA GLY A 435 -16.61 -33.99 4.18
C GLY A 435 -16.67 -32.93 5.29
N HIS A 436 -16.44 -31.67 4.95
CA HIS A 436 -16.55 -30.56 5.89
C HIS A 436 -18.00 -30.41 6.42
N ALA A 437 -18.98 -30.38 5.52
CA ALA A 437 -20.37 -30.18 5.87
C ALA A 437 -20.94 -31.31 6.75
N LEU A 438 -20.57 -32.55 6.44
CA LEU A 438 -21.06 -33.73 7.18
C LEU A 438 -20.47 -33.78 8.59
N ILE A 439 -19.16 -33.51 8.75
CA ILE A 439 -18.56 -33.42 10.08
C ILE A 439 -19.22 -32.31 10.89
N SER A 440 -19.45 -31.14 10.29
CA SER A 440 -20.17 -30.06 10.94
C SER A 440 -21.54 -30.51 11.46
N ALA A 441 -22.34 -31.18 10.63
CA ALA A 441 -23.67 -31.64 11.01
C ALA A 441 -23.66 -32.77 12.08
N LEU A 442 -22.58 -33.53 12.19
CA LEU A 442 -22.43 -34.60 13.18
C LEU A 442 -21.95 -34.10 14.55
N GLN A 443 -21.38 -32.93 14.63
CA GLN A 443 -20.84 -32.35 15.87
C GLN A 443 -21.93 -31.53 16.57
N LYS A 444 -21.87 -31.54 17.91
CA LYS A 444 -22.68 -30.62 18.72
C LYS A 444 -22.03 -29.23 18.68
N ASP A 445 -22.82 -28.21 18.78
CA ASP A 445 -22.39 -26.81 18.86
C ASP A 445 -21.64 -26.31 17.62
N SER A 446 -21.79 -26.98 16.47
CA SER A 446 -21.28 -26.51 15.18
C SER A 446 -22.25 -25.55 14.51
N GLU A 447 -21.71 -24.66 13.70
CA GLU A 447 -22.52 -23.70 12.94
C GLU A 447 -23.35 -24.41 11.87
N PRO A 448 -24.63 -24.01 11.67
CA PRO A 448 -25.49 -24.60 10.64
C PRO A 448 -24.92 -24.38 9.23
N VAL A 449 -24.93 -25.44 8.43
CA VAL A 449 -24.58 -25.37 7.02
C VAL A 449 -25.68 -24.60 6.27
N GLN A 450 -25.31 -23.51 5.61
CA GLN A 450 -26.20 -22.68 4.80
C GLN A 450 -26.20 -23.11 3.33
N LYS A 451 -25.02 -23.45 2.84
CA LYS A 451 -24.79 -23.75 1.42
C LYS A 451 -23.51 -24.56 1.23
N ILE A 452 -23.54 -25.50 0.31
CA ILE A 452 -22.37 -26.24 -0.17
C ILE A 452 -22.31 -26.07 -1.68
N THR A 453 -21.14 -25.74 -2.22
CA THR A 453 -20.98 -25.54 -3.66
C THR A 453 -19.61 -26.03 -4.15
N ILE A 454 -19.58 -26.56 -5.38
CA ILE A 454 -18.36 -26.91 -6.10
C ILE A 454 -18.10 -25.96 -7.28
N VAL A 455 -18.76 -24.80 -7.28
CA VAL A 455 -18.54 -23.79 -8.31
C VAL A 455 -17.29 -22.97 -7.96
N PRO A 456 -16.25 -22.95 -8.82
CA PRO A 456 -15.00 -22.27 -8.55
C PRO A 456 -15.17 -20.75 -8.42
N ARG A 457 -14.41 -20.13 -7.50
CA ARG A 457 -14.44 -18.68 -7.23
C ARG A 457 -13.12 -17.99 -7.57
N THR A 458 -13.17 -16.68 -7.75
CA THR A 458 -11.99 -15.88 -8.17
C THR A 458 -10.89 -15.79 -7.10
N MET A 459 -11.22 -15.95 -5.83
CA MET A 459 -10.21 -15.95 -4.74
C MET A 459 -9.50 -17.30 -4.56
N GLY A 460 -9.71 -18.25 -5.49
CA GLY A 460 -8.93 -19.49 -5.54
C GLY A 460 -9.68 -20.73 -5.03
N ALA A 461 -10.80 -20.59 -4.36
CA ALA A 461 -11.62 -21.71 -3.91
C ALA A 461 -12.19 -22.49 -5.10
N LEU A 462 -12.09 -23.82 -5.06
CA LEU A 462 -12.69 -24.73 -6.05
C LEU A 462 -14.12 -25.13 -5.66
N GLY A 463 -14.40 -25.13 -4.37
CA GLY A 463 -15.66 -25.29 -3.71
C GLY A 463 -15.60 -24.59 -2.36
N TYR A 464 -16.69 -24.54 -1.62
CA TYR A 464 -16.73 -24.12 -0.23
C TYR A 464 -18.04 -24.52 0.46
N VAL A 465 -17.97 -24.63 1.77
CA VAL A 465 -19.12 -24.75 2.66
C VAL A 465 -19.34 -23.40 3.33
N MET A 466 -20.53 -22.83 3.16
CA MET A 466 -20.94 -21.63 3.87
C MET A 466 -21.69 -22.02 5.13
N GLN A 467 -21.22 -21.54 6.27
CA GLN A 467 -21.84 -21.69 7.56
C GLN A 467 -22.24 -20.33 8.10
N THR A 468 -23.32 -20.26 8.85
CA THR A 468 -23.74 -19.02 9.50
C THR A 468 -24.03 -19.34 10.95
N PRO A 469 -23.35 -18.66 11.90
CA PRO A 469 -23.63 -18.85 13.31
C PRO A 469 -25.10 -18.49 13.62
N ALA A 470 -25.72 -19.26 14.50
CA ALA A 470 -27.05 -18.94 14.99
C ALA A 470 -27.07 -17.72 15.91
N GLU A 471 -25.96 -17.50 16.62
CA GLU A 471 -25.76 -16.40 17.55
C GLU A 471 -24.29 -15.93 17.48
N GLU A 472 -24.04 -14.66 17.78
CA GLU A 472 -22.67 -14.15 17.88
C GLU A 472 -21.99 -14.67 19.14
N LYS A 473 -20.83 -15.30 18.97
CA LYS A 473 -20.12 -15.98 20.04
C LYS A 473 -18.70 -15.39 20.22
N PHE A 474 -18.39 -14.98 21.44
CA PHE A 474 -17.12 -14.33 21.76
C PHE A 474 -16.10 -15.26 22.43
N LEU A 475 -16.56 -16.39 22.98
CA LEU A 475 -15.71 -17.35 23.70
C LEU A 475 -15.89 -18.75 23.12
N ASN A 476 -14.77 -19.43 22.85
CA ASN A 476 -14.77 -20.83 22.44
C ASN A 476 -14.13 -21.68 23.54
N SER A 477 -14.77 -22.79 23.87
CA SER A 477 -14.21 -23.81 24.76
C SER A 477 -13.11 -24.62 24.04
N LYS A 478 -12.30 -25.33 24.80
CA LYS A 478 -11.30 -26.27 24.24
C LYS A 478 -11.94 -27.31 23.31
N GLU A 479 -13.11 -27.83 23.68
CA GLU A 479 -13.83 -28.83 22.89
C GLU A 479 -14.32 -28.25 21.56
N GLU A 480 -14.84 -27.03 21.57
CA GLU A 480 -15.28 -26.35 20.34
C GLU A 480 -14.14 -26.06 19.39
N ILE A 481 -12.97 -25.63 19.92
CA ILE A 481 -11.78 -25.44 19.08
C ILE A 481 -11.34 -26.77 18.46
N LEU A 482 -11.36 -27.87 19.22
CA LEU A 482 -11.03 -29.18 18.67
C LEU A 482 -12.05 -29.63 17.61
N ASN A 483 -13.33 -29.35 17.81
CA ASN A 483 -14.38 -29.61 16.82
C ASN A 483 -14.15 -28.81 15.51
N MET A 484 -13.75 -27.55 15.62
CA MET A 484 -13.34 -26.74 14.45
C MET A 484 -12.16 -27.37 13.71
N VAL A 485 -11.18 -27.91 14.44
CA VAL A 485 -10.03 -28.62 13.84
C VAL A 485 -10.47 -29.90 13.12
N VAL A 486 -11.36 -30.68 13.73
CA VAL A 486 -11.89 -31.92 13.11
C VAL A 486 -12.65 -31.59 11.84
N MET A 487 -13.48 -30.54 11.87
CA MET A 487 -14.22 -30.06 10.71
C MET A 487 -13.27 -29.58 9.59
N ALA A 488 -12.28 -28.76 9.92
CA ALA A 488 -11.30 -28.26 8.94
C ALA A 488 -10.52 -29.40 8.27
N LEU A 489 -10.27 -30.51 8.96
CA LEU A 489 -9.59 -31.69 8.41
C LEU A 489 -10.54 -32.64 7.65
N GLY A 490 -11.85 -32.36 7.65
CA GLY A 490 -12.90 -33.21 7.08
C GLY A 490 -12.76 -33.44 5.58
N GLY A 491 -12.48 -32.38 4.81
CA GLY A 491 -12.30 -32.48 3.36
C GLY A 491 -11.18 -33.43 2.99
N ARG A 492 -10.00 -33.28 3.62
CA ARG A 492 -8.87 -34.18 3.41
C ARG A 492 -9.15 -35.62 3.84
N ALA A 493 -9.85 -35.79 4.97
CA ALA A 493 -10.24 -37.11 5.44
C ALA A 493 -11.19 -37.82 4.45
N ALA A 494 -12.15 -37.08 3.87
CA ALA A 494 -13.02 -37.58 2.84
C ALA A 494 -12.27 -38.01 1.56
N GLU A 495 -11.32 -37.18 1.10
CA GLU A 495 -10.46 -37.54 -0.05
C GLU A 495 -9.72 -38.86 0.19
N GLU A 496 -9.06 -39.01 1.34
CA GLU A 496 -8.30 -40.23 1.66
C GLU A 496 -9.19 -41.45 1.75
N LEU A 497 -10.35 -41.35 2.41
CA LEU A 497 -11.30 -42.46 2.58
C LEU A 497 -11.91 -42.93 1.24
N VAL A 498 -12.17 -42.01 0.31
CA VAL A 498 -12.87 -42.33 -0.93
C VAL A 498 -11.93 -42.69 -2.06
N PHE A 499 -10.82 -41.97 -2.18
CA PHE A 499 -9.93 -42.08 -3.33
C PHE A 499 -8.59 -42.73 -2.98
N ASN A 500 -8.34 -43.08 -1.72
CA ASN A 500 -7.05 -43.53 -1.20
C ASN A 500 -5.90 -42.62 -1.67
N SER A 501 -6.18 -41.34 -1.79
CA SER A 501 -5.28 -40.31 -2.28
C SER A 501 -5.64 -38.97 -1.65
N VAL A 502 -4.69 -38.05 -1.64
CA VAL A 502 -4.89 -36.70 -1.10
C VAL A 502 -4.43 -35.69 -2.11
N THR A 503 -5.10 -34.53 -2.14
CA THR A 503 -4.77 -33.48 -3.10
C THR A 503 -4.21 -32.21 -2.43
N THR A 504 -3.78 -31.27 -3.24
CA THR A 504 -3.35 -29.94 -2.78
C THR A 504 -4.51 -29.04 -2.36
N GLY A 505 -5.76 -29.46 -2.57
CA GLY A 505 -6.97 -28.69 -2.24
C GLY A 505 -7.08 -28.37 -0.75
N ALA A 506 -6.67 -29.29 0.12
CA ALA A 506 -6.74 -29.15 1.56
C ALA A 506 -5.64 -28.24 2.18
N SER A 507 -4.89 -27.49 1.38
CA SER A 507 -3.77 -26.67 1.87
C SER A 507 -4.23 -25.61 2.89
N ASN A 508 -5.28 -24.89 2.59
CA ASN A 508 -5.86 -23.86 3.46
C ASN A 508 -6.46 -24.45 4.75
N ASP A 509 -7.10 -25.60 4.64
CA ASP A 509 -7.74 -26.28 5.78
C ASP A 509 -6.70 -26.77 6.79
N ILE A 510 -5.57 -27.29 6.28
CA ILE A 510 -4.43 -27.68 7.10
C ILE A 510 -3.81 -26.47 7.80
N GLU A 511 -3.69 -25.34 7.11
CA GLU A 511 -3.19 -24.08 7.68
C GLU A 511 -4.10 -23.60 8.81
N GLN A 512 -5.42 -23.56 8.59
CA GLN A 512 -6.41 -23.18 9.58
C GLN A 512 -6.39 -24.14 10.78
N ALA A 513 -6.45 -25.44 10.54
CA ALA A 513 -6.38 -26.45 11.59
C ALA A 513 -5.12 -26.29 12.46
N THR A 514 -3.98 -26.06 11.81
CA THR A 514 -2.70 -25.81 12.51
C THR A 514 -2.76 -24.54 13.34
N ALA A 515 -3.33 -23.46 12.80
CA ALA A 515 -3.48 -22.19 13.52
C ALA A 515 -4.38 -22.34 14.76
N TYR A 516 -5.51 -23.05 14.65
CA TYR A 516 -6.40 -23.31 15.79
C TYR A 516 -5.69 -24.08 16.92
N VAL A 517 -5.01 -25.17 16.58
CA VAL A 517 -4.30 -25.97 17.57
C VAL A 517 -3.14 -25.19 18.20
N ARG A 518 -2.38 -24.44 17.39
CA ARG A 518 -1.29 -23.60 17.88
C ARG A 518 -1.80 -22.54 18.86
N ASN A 519 -2.86 -21.81 18.49
CA ASN A 519 -3.48 -20.79 19.37
C ASN A 519 -3.97 -21.38 20.69
N MET A 520 -4.64 -22.53 20.61
CA MET A 520 -5.13 -23.25 21.79
C MET A 520 -3.99 -23.54 22.79
N ILE A 521 -2.80 -23.88 22.28
CA ILE A 521 -1.62 -24.20 23.08
C ILE A 521 -0.90 -22.92 23.54
N THR A 522 -0.56 -22.02 22.61
CA THR A 522 0.39 -20.92 22.85
C THR A 522 -0.23 -19.68 23.45
N MET A 523 -1.52 -19.41 23.14
CA MET A 523 -2.23 -18.19 23.54
C MET A 523 -3.26 -18.43 24.64
N TYR A 524 -4.02 -19.53 24.54
CA TYR A 524 -5.16 -19.73 25.44
C TYR A 524 -4.85 -20.60 26.65
N GLY A 525 -3.62 -21.18 26.73
CA GLY A 525 -3.20 -22.01 27.87
C GLY A 525 -4.08 -23.25 28.04
N MET A 526 -4.67 -23.80 26.95
CA MET A 526 -5.57 -24.95 26.98
C MET A 526 -4.83 -26.30 26.82
N SER A 527 -3.49 -26.29 26.86
CA SER A 527 -2.67 -27.50 26.82
C SER A 527 -2.36 -28.01 28.21
N GLU A 528 -2.44 -29.32 28.44
CA GLU A 528 -2.05 -29.95 29.68
C GLU A 528 -0.51 -29.96 29.87
N GLU A 529 0.23 -30.04 28.76
CA GLU A 529 1.70 -30.10 28.77
C GLU A 529 2.37 -28.76 29.13
N PHE A 530 1.75 -27.62 28.74
CA PHE A 530 2.31 -26.29 28.98
C PHE A 530 1.55 -25.49 30.04
N GLY A 531 0.39 -25.95 30.46
CA GLY A 531 -0.43 -25.29 31.49
C GLY A 531 -0.80 -23.84 31.09
N LEU A 532 -0.66 -22.94 32.05
CA LEU A 532 -1.08 -21.52 31.90
C LEU A 532 0.05 -20.61 31.41
N MET A 533 0.98 -21.11 30.60
CA MET A 533 2.04 -20.29 30.04
C MET A 533 1.58 -19.57 28.79
N ALA A 534 1.79 -18.24 28.73
CA ALA A 534 1.66 -17.47 27.50
C ALA A 534 2.95 -17.61 26.69
N LEU A 535 2.93 -18.46 25.67
CA LEU A 535 4.09 -18.85 24.88
C LEU A 535 4.26 -18.00 23.62
N GLU A 536 3.23 -17.22 23.25
CA GLU A 536 3.19 -16.39 22.06
C GLU A 536 2.49 -15.07 22.36
N THR A 537 2.96 -13.99 21.72
CA THR A 537 2.29 -12.68 21.74
C THR A 537 1.95 -12.24 20.34
N VAL A 538 0.86 -11.47 20.21
CA VAL A 538 0.44 -10.88 18.93
C VAL A 538 1.07 -9.52 18.79
N GLU A 539 1.88 -9.34 17.76
CA GLU A 539 2.29 -8.04 17.23
C GLU A 539 1.35 -7.67 16.06
N ASN A 540 1.20 -6.39 15.77
CA ASN A 540 0.34 -5.89 14.70
C ASN A 540 -1.13 -6.35 14.82
N GLN A 541 -1.71 -6.20 15.99
CA GLN A 541 -3.05 -6.70 16.33
C GLN A 541 -4.15 -6.35 15.30
N TYR A 542 -4.06 -5.18 14.68
CA TYR A 542 -5.10 -4.66 13.77
C TYR A 542 -4.81 -4.84 12.27
N LEU A 543 -3.71 -5.51 11.90
CA LEU A 543 -3.34 -5.77 10.50
C LEU A 543 -3.24 -7.25 10.18
N ASP A 544 -2.06 -7.80 10.41
CA ASP A 544 -1.71 -9.17 10.03
C ASP A 544 -1.71 -10.14 11.22
N GLY A 545 -1.86 -9.60 12.44
CA GLY A 545 -1.84 -10.39 13.65
C GLY A 545 -0.54 -11.18 13.81
N ARG A 546 0.59 -10.63 13.36
CA ARG A 546 1.88 -11.29 13.41
C ARG A 546 2.19 -11.79 14.82
N ARG A 547 2.54 -13.05 14.90
CA ARG A 547 2.81 -13.73 16.16
C ARG A 547 4.30 -13.91 16.39
N VAL A 548 4.70 -13.73 17.64
CA VAL A 548 6.09 -13.89 18.06
C VAL A 548 6.12 -14.84 19.25
N LEU A 549 6.90 -15.90 19.11
CA LEU A 549 7.14 -16.87 20.20
C LEU A 549 7.99 -16.22 21.29
N ASN A 550 7.54 -16.37 22.54
CA ASN A 550 8.22 -15.88 23.75
C ASN A 550 8.75 -17.05 24.59
N CYS A 551 9.31 -18.04 23.94
CA CYS A 551 9.83 -19.24 24.62
C CYS A 551 11.19 -19.64 24.05
N ALA A 552 11.89 -20.52 24.74
CA ALA A 552 13.15 -21.08 24.27
C ALA A 552 12.93 -22.05 23.10
N ASP A 553 13.93 -22.22 22.23
CA ASP A 553 13.87 -23.11 21.07
C ASP A 553 13.47 -24.54 21.41
N ALA A 554 13.91 -25.06 22.58
CA ALA A 554 13.51 -26.37 23.06
C ALA A 554 11.99 -26.47 23.33
N THR A 555 11.39 -25.40 23.88
CA THR A 555 9.96 -25.33 24.12
C THR A 555 9.21 -25.18 22.81
N ALA A 556 9.73 -24.41 21.85
CA ALA A 556 9.16 -24.29 20.52
C ALA A 556 9.10 -25.64 19.79
N ALA A 557 10.17 -26.45 19.88
CA ALA A 557 10.18 -27.80 19.33
C ALA A 557 9.14 -28.74 20.02
N GLN A 558 8.92 -28.58 21.33
CA GLN A 558 7.88 -29.34 22.05
C GLN A 558 6.48 -28.90 21.61
N ILE A 559 6.23 -27.60 21.41
CA ILE A 559 4.97 -27.08 20.86
C ILE A 559 4.66 -27.76 19.53
N ASP A 560 5.62 -27.84 18.60
CA ASP A 560 5.42 -28.47 17.29
C ASP A 560 5.07 -29.96 17.42
N GLN A 561 5.64 -30.70 18.41
CA GLN A 561 5.28 -32.08 18.65
C GLN A 561 3.84 -32.22 19.18
N VAL A 562 3.42 -31.34 20.09
CA VAL A 562 2.06 -31.37 20.65
C VAL A 562 1.04 -30.99 19.55
N VAL A 563 1.33 -29.98 18.73
CA VAL A 563 0.51 -29.60 17.56
C VAL A 563 0.34 -30.79 16.63
N LYS A 564 1.44 -31.44 16.23
CA LYS A 564 1.42 -32.62 15.36
C LYS A 564 0.58 -33.75 15.92
N LYS A 565 0.72 -34.05 17.22
CA LYS A 565 -0.03 -35.10 17.92
C LYS A 565 -1.53 -34.79 17.96
N THR A 566 -1.89 -33.55 18.27
CA THR A 566 -3.28 -33.10 18.34
C THR A 566 -3.94 -33.14 16.94
N LEU A 567 -3.26 -32.60 15.91
CA LEU A 567 -3.77 -32.67 14.53
C LEU A 567 -4.01 -34.11 14.07
N LYS A 568 -3.06 -35.03 14.39
CA LYS A 568 -3.24 -36.44 14.07
C LYS A 568 -4.46 -37.05 14.75
N LYS A 569 -4.66 -36.74 16.05
CA LYS A 569 -5.84 -37.22 16.79
C LYS A 569 -7.15 -36.71 16.16
N CYS A 570 -7.21 -35.42 15.85
CA CYS A 570 -8.41 -34.83 15.22
C CYS A 570 -8.64 -35.41 13.82
N TYR A 571 -7.57 -35.68 13.05
CA TYR A 571 -7.66 -36.28 11.73
C TYR A 571 -8.23 -37.71 11.76
N GLU A 572 -7.74 -38.55 12.69
CA GLU A 572 -8.29 -39.90 12.89
C GLU A 572 -9.76 -39.84 13.34
N GLN A 573 -10.14 -38.88 14.18
CA GLN A 573 -11.53 -38.65 14.56
C GLN A 573 -12.39 -38.26 13.34
N ALA A 574 -11.90 -37.37 12.49
CA ALA A 574 -12.61 -37.00 11.24
C ALA A 574 -12.82 -38.22 10.34
N LYS A 575 -11.78 -39.04 10.15
CA LYS A 575 -11.88 -40.29 9.37
C LYS A 575 -12.89 -41.26 9.95
N GLN A 576 -12.90 -41.42 11.26
CA GLN A 576 -13.85 -42.30 11.93
C GLN A 576 -15.29 -41.82 11.70
N LEU A 577 -15.58 -40.53 11.95
CA LEU A 577 -16.94 -39.95 11.76
C LEU A 577 -17.41 -40.11 10.31
N LEU A 578 -16.56 -39.87 9.32
CA LEU A 578 -16.90 -40.03 7.91
C LEU A 578 -17.05 -41.49 7.49
N SER A 579 -16.26 -42.39 8.05
CA SER A 579 -16.34 -43.83 7.78
C SER A 579 -17.66 -44.42 8.30
N GLU A 580 -18.07 -44.02 9.52
CA GLU A 580 -19.35 -44.43 10.13
C GLU A 580 -20.58 -43.90 9.35
N ASN A 581 -20.40 -42.80 8.63
CA ASN A 581 -21.46 -42.12 7.87
C ASN A 581 -21.21 -42.17 6.34
N ARG A 582 -20.53 -43.21 5.85
CA ARG A 582 -20.08 -43.31 4.46
C ARG A 582 -21.24 -43.26 3.46
N GLU A 583 -22.33 -43.95 3.71
CA GLU A 583 -23.51 -43.96 2.80
C GLU A 583 -24.11 -42.56 2.63
N VAL A 584 -24.22 -41.80 3.71
CA VAL A 584 -24.74 -40.43 3.68
C VAL A 584 -23.80 -39.52 2.89
N MET A 585 -22.48 -39.69 3.10
CA MET A 585 -21.45 -38.93 2.39
C MET A 585 -21.52 -39.19 0.88
N ASP A 586 -21.62 -40.45 0.46
CA ASP A 586 -21.66 -40.83 -0.96
C ASP A 586 -22.93 -40.22 -1.63
N HIS A 587 -24.08 -40.26 -1.00
CA HIS A 587 -25.33 -39.67 -1.52
C HIS A 587 -25.26 -38.16 -1.64
N LEU A 588 -24.78 -37.49 -0.60
CA LEU A 588 -24.61 -36.04 -0.61
C LEU A 588 -23.62 -35.59 -1.70
N ALA A 589 -22.54 -36.33 -1.87
CA ALA A 589 -21.54 -36.03 -2.89
C ALA A 589 -22.07 -36.21 -4.31
N GLU A 590 -22.83 -37.29 -4.55
CA GLU A 590 -23.47 -37.53 -5.85
C GLU A 590 -24.52 -36.47 -6.17
N PHE A 591 -25.32 -36.07 -5.16
CA PHE A 591 -26.29 -34.99 -5.31
C PHE A 591 -25.60 -33.65 -5.59
N LEU A 592 -24.53 -33.34 -4.89
CA LEU A 592 -23.74 -32.12 -5.10
C LEU A 592 -23.07 -32.11 -6.50
N ILE A 593 -22.58 -33.25 -7.00
CA ILE A 593 -22.06 -33.36 -8.36
C ILE A 593 -23.11 -33.01 -9.41
N LYS A 594 -24.35 -33.40 -9.17
CA LYS A 594 -25.48 -33.19 -10.10
C LYS A 594 -25.95 -31.73 -10.08
N GLU A 595 -26.19 -31.19 -8.90
CA GLU A 595 -26.80 -29.86 -8.71
C GLU A 595 -25.77 -28.72 -8.64
N GLU A 596 -24.46 -29.02 -8.48
CA GLU A 596 -23.33 -28.10 -8.31
C GLU A 596 -23.38 -27.24 -7.05
N THR A 597 -24.55 -27.00 -6.52
CA THR A 597 -24.81 -26.21 -5.32
C THR A 597 -26.06 -26.78 -4.61
N ILE A 598 -25.94 -27.02 -3.32
CA ILE A 598 -27.03 -27.43 -2.44
C ILE A 598 -27.21 -26.46 -1.28
N THR A 599 -28.45 -26.17 -0.96
CA THR A 599 -28.79 -25.34 0.20
C THR A 599 -28.68 -26.15 1.50
N GLY A 600 -28.48 -25.46 2.62
CA GLY A 600 -28.43 -26.12 3.93
C GLY A 600 -29.72 -26.90 4.24
N LYS A 601 -30.88 -26.43 3.76
CA LYS A 601 -32.17 -27.14 3.90
C LYS A 601 -32.16 -28.49 3.18
N GLU A 602 -31.79 -28.52 1.91
CA GLU A 602 -31.71 -29.75 1.11
C GLU A 602 -30.68 -30.72 1.70
N PHE A 603 -29.50 -30.18 2.16
CA PHE A 603 -28.51 -30.96 2.86
C PHE A 603 -29.07 -31.64 4.11
N MET A 604 -29.74 -30.89 4.97
CA MET A 604 -30.32 -31.42 6.22
C MET A 604 -31.47 -32.40 5.97
N GLU A 605 -32.29 -32.20 4.93
CA GLU A 605 -33.33 -33.13 4.53
C GLU A 605 -32.74 -34.51 4.14
N ILE A 606 -31.68 -34.52 3.33
CA ILE A 606 -30.98 -35.75 2.96
C ILE A 606 -30.32 -36.37 4.18
N PHE A 607 -29.60 -35.58 4.99
CA PHE A 607 -28.93 -36.04 6.21
C PHE A 607 -29.88 -36.70 7.19
N HIS A 608 -31.02 -36.07 7.50
CA HIS A 608 -32.02 -36.62 8.43
C HIS A 608 -32.70 -37.89 7.92
N LYS A 609 -33.01 -37.92 6.62
CA LYS A 609 -33.60 -39.10 6.00
C LYS A 609 -32.71 -40.35 6.18
N TYR A 610 -31.41 -40.22 5.82
CA TYR A 610 -30.49 -41.35 5.95
C TYR A 610 -30.20 -41.72 7.41
N ARG A 611 -30.18 -40.76 8.33
CA ARG A 611 -30.01 -41.03 9.74
C ARG A 611 -31.19 -41.80 10.34
N LEU A 612 -32.41 -41.49 9.93
CA LEU A 612 -33.61 -42.25 10.30
C LEU A 612 -33.54 -43.69 9.77
N GLU A 613 -33.19 -43.86 8.49
CA GLU A 613 -33.01 -45.18 7.87
C GLU A 613 -31.92 -46.03 8.58
N GLN A 614 -30.82 -45.43 8.99
CA GLN A 614 -29.79 -46.12 9.79
C GLN A 614 -30.33 -46.56 11.16
N MET A 615 -31.07 -45.68 11.87
CA MET A 615 -31.64 -46.01 13.17
C MET A 615 -32.66 -47.15 13.04
N GLU A 616 -33.51 -47.15 12.00
CA GLU A 616 -34.48 -48.21 11.74
C GLU A 616 -33.76 -49.55 11.45
N ARG A 617 -32.67 -49.56 10.69
CA ARG A 617 -31.88 -50.77 10.45
C ARG A 617 -31.23 -51.31 11.72
N GLN A 618 -30.70 -50.45 12.61
CA GLN A 618 -30.11 -50.87 13.89
C GLN A 618 -31.17 -51.45 14.83
N VAL A 619 -32.32 -50.80 14.97
CA VAL A 619 -33.45 -51.33 15.79
C VAL A 619 -34.00 -52.66 15.22
N GLY A 620 -34.06 -52.76 13.86
CA GLY A 620 -34.48 -54.00 13.21
C GLY A 620 -33.50 -55.17 13.40
N MET A 621 -32.19 -54.89 13.49
CA MET A 621 -31.16 -55.90 13.82
C MET A 621 -31.22 -56.35 15.29
N ASP A 622 -31.39 -55.42 16.23
CA ASP A 622 -31.54 -55.74 17.67
C ASP A 622 -32.79 -56.61 17.97
N VAL A 623 -33.86 -56.41 17.20
CA VAL A 623 -35.08 -57.22 17.32
C VAL A 623 -34.87 -58.62 16.72
N SER A 624 -34.09 -58.75 15.63
CA SER A 624 -33.79 -60.05 15.01
C SER A 624 -32.81 -60.92 15.82
N ASP A 625 -31.89 -60.31 16.53
CA ASP A 625 -30.93 -61.04 17.42
C ASP A 625 -31.59 -61.52 18.72
N ASN A 626 -32.60 -60.77 19.26
CA ASN A 626 -33.37 -61.17 20.45
C ASN A 626 -34.45 -62.22 20.15
N THR A 627 -34.72 -62.56 18.89
CA THR A 627 -35.68 -63.61 18.49
C THR A 627 -34.99 -64.95 18.19
N ASN A 628 -33.63 -64.99 18.21
CA ASN A 628 -32.85 -66.23 17.96
C ASN A 628 -32.16 -66.80 19.24
N GLU A 629 -32.46 -66.28 20.45
CA GLU A 629 -32.19 -66.91 21.71
C GLU A 629 -33.48 -67.55 22.26
#